data_06746ce3a6a21051ffb235eb7eecddfc
#
_entry.id   06746ce3a6a21051ffb235eb7eecddfc
#
_cell.length_a   1.000
_cell.length_b   1.000
_cell.length_c   1.000
_cell.angle_alpha   90.00
_cell.angle_beta   90.00
_cell.angle_gamma   90.00
#
_symmetry.space_group_name_H-M   'P 1'
#
loop_
_entity.id
_entity.type
_entity.pdbx_description
1 polymer ?
#
loop_
_entity_poly.entity_id
_entity_poly.type
_entity_poly.pdbx_seq_one_letter_code
_entity_poly.pdbx_strand_id
1 'polypeptide(L)'
;MNGVASTGMREAGIEYKLNFGVGIPQLKEIASETGKSSELAVALWKEDIRECRILAALVYPEDQFLPDMADLWIEQIRYPDLAEVCSMYLFSRMKNAAEAAFRWIASDNAITRYCGFLTLAHLLRGEREMGPRYVQEVKDQAEAAISGKDILCAQAAKAVLDRLDRDNG
;
A
#
# COMPACT_ATOMS: atom_id res chain seq x y z
N MET A 1 -13.43 -19.55 9.67
CA MET A 1 -13.87 -18.21 10.07
C MET A 1 -13.62 -18.00 11.56
N ASN A 2 -13.02 -16.88 11.91
CA ASN A 2 -12.78 -16.52 13.30
C ASN A 2 -13.78 -15.43 13.71
N GLY A 3 -14.88 -15.81 14.36
CA GLY A 3 -15.96 -14.88 14.71
C GLY A 3 -15.56 -13.82 15.73
N VAL A 4 -14.65 -14.15 16.65
CA VAL A 4 -14.17 -13.21 17.67
C VAL A 4 -13.33 -12.10 17.03
N ALA A 5 -12.40 -12.45 16.15
CA ALA A 5 -11.58 -11.48 15.44
C ALA A 5 -12.42 -10.59 14.52
N SER A 6 -13.38 -11.17 13.79
CA SER A 6 -14.28 -10.41 12.93
C SER A 6 -15.14 -9.41 13.74
N THR A 7 -15.67 -9.84 14.88
CA THR A 7 -16.46 -8.95 15.74
C THR A 7 -15.61 -7.82 16.30
N GLY A 8 -14.43 -8.14 16.83
CA GLY A 8 -13.50 -7.15 17.35
C GLY A 8 -13.06 -6.12 16.31
N MET A 9 -12.83 -6.54 15.08
CA MET A 9 -12.49 -5.64 13.99
C MET A 9 -13.63 -4.70 13.63
N ARG A 10 -14.87 -5.16 13.67
CA ARG A 10 -16.05 -4.30 13.47
C ARG A 10 -16.19 -3.29 14.60
N GLU A 11 -16.02 -3.71 15.84
CA GLU A 11 -16.07 -2.84 17.01
C GLU A 11 -14.98 -1.77 16.95
N ALA A 12 -13.83 -2.07 16.36
CA ALA A 12 -12.75 -1.11 16.14
C ALA A 12 -13.04 -0.15 14.98
N GLY A 13 -14.23 -0.19 14.38
CA GLY A 13 -14.62 0.71 13.30
C GLY A 13 -14.22 0.28 11.91
N ILE A 14 -13.87 -0.98 11.74
CA ILE A 14 -13.56 -1.54 10.43
C ILE A 14 -14.85 -1.88 9.71
N GLU A 15 -15.17 -1.08 8.68
CA GLU A 15 -16.45 -1.15 7.97
C GLU A 15 -16.42 -2.04 6.73
N TYR A 16 -15.76 -3.19 6.80
CA TYR A 16 -15.91 -4.18 5.76
C TYR A 16 -17.25 -4.90 5.94
N LYS A 17 -17.93 -5.19 4.82
CA LYS A 17 -19.20 -5.90 4.83
C LYS A 17 -19.08 -7.26 5.52
N LEU A 18 -17.93 -7.89 5.35
CA LEU A 18 -17.64 -9.18 5.94
C LEU A 18 -16.15 -9.26 6.26
N ASN A 19 -15.82 -9.77 7.42
CA ASN A 19 -14.44 -9.99 7.82
C ASN A 19 -14.33 -11.37 8.45
N PHE A 20 -13.51 -12.23 7.86
CA PHE A 20 -13.35 -13.63 8.28
C PHE A 20 -12.23 -13.80 9.31
N GLY A 21 -11.52 -12.74 9.65
CA GLY A 21 -10.43 -12.81 10.63
C GLY A 21 -9.22 -13.63 10.18
N VAL A 22 -9.06 -13.83 8.87
CA VAL A 22 -7.95 -14.60 8.31
C VAL A 22 -6.69 -13.74 8.30
N GLY A 23 -5.58 -14.30 8.77
CA GLY A 23 -4.30 -13.60 8.83
C GLY A 23 -3.63 -13.46 7.47
N ILE A 24 -2.77 -12.46 7.33
CA ILE A 24 -2.04 -12.20 6.09
C ILE A 24 -1.21 -13.39 5.62
N PRO A 25 -0.47 -14.13 6.49
CA PRO A 25 0.28 -15.30 6.04
C PRO A 25 -0.60 -16.35 5.37
N GLN A 26 -1.81 -16.59 5.90
CA GLN A 26 -2.76 -17.51 5.31
C GLN A 26 -3.28 -17.02 3.97
N LEU A 27 -3.54 -15.73 3.84
CA LEU A 27 -3.98 -15.12 2.59
C LEU A 27 -2.89 -15.20 1.52
N LYS A 28 -1.64 -15.02 1.90
CA LYS A 28 -0.50 -15.19 0.98
C LYS A 28 -0.40 -16.64 0.48
N GLU A 29 -0.64 -17.59 1.35
CA GLU A 29 -0.65 -19.01 0.97
C GLU A 29 -1.78 -19.29 -0.03
N ILE A 30 -2.99 -18.81 0.24
CA ILE A 30 -4.13 -18.94 -0.67
C ILE A 30 -3.82 -18.30 -2.02
N ALA A 31 -3.24 -17.10 -2.02
CA ALA A 31 -2.87 -16.40 -3.25
C ALA A 31 -1.84 -17.18 -4.06
N SER A 32 -0.85 -17.78 -3.38
CA SER A 32 0.18 -18.59 -4.02
C SER A 32 -0.41 -19.82 -4.71
N GLU A 33 -1.36 -20.48 -4.08
CA GLU A 33 -2.05 -21.65 -4.64
C GLU A 33 -2.98 -21.27 -5.79
N THR A 34 -3.63 -20.11 -5.70
CA THR A 34 -4.58 -19.63 -6.70
C THR A 34 -3.88 -19.17 -7.98
N GLY A 35 -2.71 -18.53 -7.84
CA GLY A 35 -1.98 -17.94 -8.96
C GLY A 35 -2.53 -16.56 -9.35
N LYS A 36 -1.86 -15.94 -10.31
CA LYS A 36 -2.19 -14.58 -10.75
C LYS A 36 -3.37 -14.55 -11.72
N SER A 37 -4.31 -13.62 -11.50
CA SER A 37 -5.46 -13.40 -12.38
C SER A 37 -6.01 -11.99 -12.16
N SER A 38 -5.96 -11.14 -13.18
CA SER A 38 -6.52 -9.80 -13.11
C SER A 38 -8.05 -9.83 -12.99
N GLU A 39 -8.69 -10.74 -13.69
CA GLU A 39 -10.14 -10.91 -13.64
C GLU A 39 -10.61 -11.29 -12.24
N LEU A 40 -9.96 -12.26 -11.61
CA LEU A 40 -10.25 -12.66 -10.25
C LEU A 40 -9.98 -11.52 -9.26
N ALA A 41 -8.87 -10.82 -9.42
CA ALA A 41 -8.50 -9.72 -8.53
C ALA A 41 -9.55 -8.61 -8.56
N VAL A 42 -10.03 -8.23 -9.74
CA VAL A 42 -11.08 -7.21 -9.88
C VAL A 42 -12.37 -7.67 -9.19
N ALA A 43 -12.75 -8.93 -9.39
CA ALA A 43 -13.94 -9.49 -8.75
C ALA A 43 -13.81 -9.50 -7.22
N LEU A 44 -12.64 -9.89 -6.70
CA LEU A 44 -12.37 -9.91 -5.26
C LEU A 44 -12.42 -8.49 -4.66
N TRP A 45 -11.86 -7.51 -5.36
CA TRP A 45 -11.84 -6.14 -4.87
C TRP A 45 -13.25 -5.57 -4.69
N LYS A 46 -14.17 -5.91 -5.58
CA LYS A 46 -15.55 -5.44 -5.56
C LYS A 46 -16.36 -5.96 -4.37
N GLU A 47 -15.94 -7.04 -3.75
CA GLU A 47 -16.69 -7.63 -2.65
C GLU A 47 -16.72 -6.78 -1.37
N ASP A 48 -15.84 -5.78 -1.25
CA ASP A 48 -15.73 -4.92 -0.07
C ASP A 48 -15.56 -5.73 1.24
N ILE A 49 -14.78 -6.80 1.13
CA ILE A 49 -14.37 -7.65 2.25
C ILE A 49 -12.87 -7.49 2.39
N ARG A 50 -12.38 -7.23 3.61
CA ARG A 50 -10.95 -6.98 3.86
C ARG A 50 -10.06 -8.08 3.26
N GLU A 51 -10.38 -9.34 3.57
CA GLU A 51 -9.60 -10.49 3.10
C GLU A 51 -9.65 -10.62 1.58
N CYS A 52 -10.80 -10.34 0.97
CA CYS A 52 -10.93 -10.35 -0.48
C CYS A 52 -10.09 -9.25 -1.14
N ARG A 53 -10.02 -8.07 -0.54
CA ARG A 53 -9.20 -6.97 -1.06
C ARG A 53 -7.71 -7.23 -0.90
N ILE A 54 -7.30 -7.84 0.21
CA ILE A 54 -5.92 -8.28 0.39
C ILE A 54 -5.56 -9.34 -0.67
N LEU A 55 -6.42 -10.34 -0.87
CA LEU A 55 -6.22 -11.33 -1.91
C LEU A 55 -6.14 -10.70 -3.30
N ALA A 56 -6.99 -9.72 -3.57
CA ALA A 56 -6.97 -9.00 -4.85
C ALA A 56 -5.60 -8.40 -5.13
N ALA A 57 -5.02 -7.74 -4.12
CA ALA A 57 -3.68 -7.16 -4.25
C ALA A 57 -2.60 -8.23 -4.49
N LEU A 58 -2.77 -9.41 -3.91
CA LEU A 58 -1.80 -10.50 -4.01
C LEU A 58 -1.90 -11.28 -5.32
N VAL A 59 -3.11 -11.38 -5.91
CA VAL A 59 -3.33 -12.17 -7.13
C VAL A 59 -3.36 -11.33 -8.41
N TYR A 60 -3.39 -10.00 -8.31
CA TYR A 60 -3.33 -9.16 -9.50
C TYR A 60 -1.95 -9.28 -10.16
N PRO A 61 -1.86 -9.58 -11.46
CA PRO A 61 -0.56 -9.57 -12.16
C PRO A 61 0.03 -8.16 -12.15
N GLU A 62 1.20 -8.02 -11.58
CA GLU A 62 1.86 -6.71 -11.36
C GLU A 62 2.12 -5.96 -12.66
N ASP A 63 2.45 -6.69 -13.73
CA ASP A 63 2.72 -6.15 -15.05
C ASP A 63 1.47 -5.63 -15.76
N GLN A 64 0.28 -6.00 -15.28
CA GLN A 64 -1.00 -5.55 -15.84
C GLN A 64 -1.66 -4.47 -15.00
N PHE A 65 -1.13 -4.17 -13.82
CA PHE A 65 -1.69 -3.16 -12.92
C PHE A 65 -1.12 -1.78 -13.24
N LEU A 66 -2.01 -0.80 -13.42
CA LEU A 66 -1.61 0.54 -13.84
C LEU A 66 -1.88 1.59 -12.75
N PRO A 67 -1.11 2.70 -12.74
CA PRO A 67 -1.31 3.78 -11.76
C PRO A 67 -2.74 4.33 -11.69
N ASP A 68 -3.45 4.40 -12.80
CA ASP A 68 -4.84 4.85 -12.81
C ASP A 68 -5.75 3.93 -12.00
N MET A 69 -5.53 2.62 -12.08
CA MET A 69 -6.24 1.65 -11.26
C MET A 69 -5.87 1.80 -9.79
N ALA A 70 -4.58 2.04 -9.51
CA ALA A 70 -4.11 2.27 -8.14
C ALA A 70 -4.81 3.48 -7.52
N ASP A 71 -4.96 4.56 -8.28
CA ASP A 71 -5.66 5.76 -7.80
C ASP A 71 -7.09 5.43 -7.37
N LEU A 72 -7.80 4.63 -8.17
CA LEU A 72 -9.17 4.20 -7.84
C LEU A 72 -9.21 3.31 -6.60
N TRP A 73 -8.26 2.38 -6.48
CA TRP A 73 -8.20 1.49 -5.33
C TRP A 73 -7.89 2.25 -4.04
N ILE A 74 -6.97 3.22 -4.09
CA ILE A 74 -6.61 4.05 -2.94
C ILE A 74 -7.82 4.79 -2.38
N GLU A 75 -8.71 5.29 -3.24
CA GLU A 75 -9.95 5.95 -2.81
C GLU A 75 -10.84 5.05 -1.96
N GLN A 76 -10.71 3.73 -2.10
CA GLN A 76 -11.52 2.75 -1.39
C GLN A 76 -10.76 2.12 -0.21
N ILE A 77 -9.48 2.42 -0.04
CA ILE A 77 -8.68 1.95 1.10
C ILE A 77 -9.03 2.78 2.32
N ARG A 78 -9.50 2.12 3.38
CA ARG A 78 -9.89 2.79 4.63
C ARG A 78 -8.97 2.46 5.80
N TYR A 79 -8.18 1.40 5.68
CA TYR A 79 -7.42 0.88 6.81
C TYR A 79 -5.95 0.69 6.44
N PRO A 80 -5.04 0.94 7.44
CA PRO A 80 -3.60 0.89 7.18
C PRO A 80 -3.08 -0.45 6.68
N ASP A 81 -3.62 -1.56 7.18
CA ASP A 81 -3.15 -2.89 6.80
C ASP A 81 -3.36 -3.19 5.30
N LEU A 82 -4.49 -2.75 4.75
CA LEU A 82 -4.74 -2.90 3.32
C LEU A 82 -3.81 -1.99 2.50
N ALA A 83 -3.58 -0.77 2.98
CA ALA A 83 -2.62 0.14 2.35
C ALA A 83 -1.22 -0.47 2.31
N GLU A 84 -0.80 -1.09 3.41
CA GLU A 84 0.51 -1.74 3.51
C GLU A 84 0.66 -2.89 2.52
N VAL A 85 -0.35 -3.77 2.44
CA VAL A 85 -0.32 -4.92 1.52
C VAL A 85 -0.33 -4.45 0.07
N CYS A 86 -1.21 -3.53 -0.28
CA CYS A 86 -1.29 -3.00 -1.65
C CYS A 86 0.03 -2.33 -2.07
N SER A 87 0.62 -1.54 -1.19
CA SER A 87 1.87 -0.83 -1.50
C SER A 87 3.04 -1.78 -1.65
N MET A 88 3.15 -2.77 -0.78
CA MET A 88 4.25 -3.73 -0.79
C MET A 88 4.19 -4.70 -1.97
N TYR A 89 3.04 -5.27 -2.23
CA TYR A 89 2.92 -6.39 -3.17
C TYR A 89 2.43 -6.00 -4.55
N LEU A 90 1.85 -4.82 -4.71
CA LEU A 90 1.27 -4.41 -5.99
C LEU A 90 1.79 -3.05 -6.45
N PHE A 91 1.57 -1.98 -5.68
CA PHE A 91 1.91 -0.63 -6.12
C PHE A 91 3.41 -0.44 -6.37
N SER A 92 4.26 -0.98 -5.49
CA SER A 92 5.71 -0.86 -5.66
C SER A 92 6.26 -1.68 -6.84
N ARG A 93 5.47 -2.61 -7.35
CA ARG A 93 5.90 -3.53 -8.42
C ARG A 93 5.29 -3.19 -9.77
N MET A 94 4.29 -2.29 -9.80
CA MET A 94 3.65 -1.90 -11.05
C MET A 94 4.58 -1.00 -11.88
N LYS A 95 4.27 -0.90 -13.17
CA LYS A 95 4.96 0.01 -14.06
C LYS A 95 4.72 1.46 -13.63
N ASN A 96 5.74 2.31 -13.73
CA ASN A 96 5.68 3.72 -13.32
C ASN A 96 5.33 3.94 -11.84
N ALA A 97 5.71 2.99 -10.99
CA ALA A 97 5.43 3.04 -9.55
C ALA A 97 6.05 4.27 -8.88
N ALA A 98 7.30 4.61 -9.23
CA ALA A 98 7.99 5.75 -8.63
C ALA A 98 7.28 7.08 -8.94
N GLU A 99 6.85 7.26 -10.16
CA GLU A 99 6.13 8.48 -10.58
C GLU A 99 4.79 8.60 -9.85
N ALA A 100 4.06 7.50 -9.72
CA ALA A 100 2.81 7.47 -8.99
C ALA A 100 3.01 7.77 -7.51
N ALA A 101 3.98 7.11 -6.88
CA ALA A 101 4.29 7.33 -5.47
C ALA A 101 4.71 8.77 -5.20
N PHE A 102 5.49 9.35 -6.08
CA PHE A 102 5.91 10.73 -6.01
C PHE A 102 4.72 11.69 -6.01
N ARG A 103 3.73 11.42 -6.85
CA ARG A 103 2.50 12.19 -6.89
C ARG A 103 1.67 12.01 -5.62
N TRP A 104 1.61 10.78 -5.10
CA TRP A 104 0.81 10.47 -3.91
C TRP A 104 1.34 11.11 -2.63
N ILE A 105 2.65 11.22 -2.46
CA ILE A 105 3.21 11.85 -1.24
C ILE A 105 2.87 13.34 -1.14
N ALA A 106 2.53 13.99 -2.24
CA ALA A 106 2.13 15.39 -2.29
C ALA A 106 0.60 15.57 -2.14
N SER A 107 -0.16 14.49 -2.00
CA SER A 107 -1.62 14.55 -1.89
C SER A 107 -2.07 15.11 -0.55
N ASP A 108 -3.24 15.77 -0.54
CA ASP A 108 -3.89 16.23 0.69
C ASP A 108 -4.57 15.09 1.46
N ASN A 109 -4.81 13.96 0.80
CA ASN A 109 -5.45 12.80 1.41
C ASN A 109 -4.42 11.97 2.19
N ALA A 110 -4.68 11.72 3.48
CA ALA A 110 -3.75 11.03 4.36
C ALA A 110 -3.44 9.59 3.91
N ILE A 111 -4.44 8.85 3.49
CA ILE A 111 -4.24 7.46 3.02
C ILE A 111 -3.42 7.46 1.72
N THR A 112 -3.68 8.39 0.82
CA THR A 112 -2.90 8.52 -0.42
C THR A 112 -1.44 8.83 -0.12
N ARG A 113 -1.17 9.78 0.79
CA ARG A 113 0.21 10.07 1.23
C ARG A 113 0.87 8.84 1.84
N TYR A 114 0.14 8.13 2.69
CA TYR A 114 0.64 6.92 3.34
C TYR A 114 1.04 5.87 2.31
N CYS A 115 0.18 5.59 1.34
CA CYS A 115 0.49 4.68 0.23
C CYS A 115 1.72 5.15 -0.55
N GLY A 116 1.85 6.45 -0.77
CA GLY A 116 3.00 7.02 -1.46
C GLY A 116 4.32 6.76 -0.73
N PHE A 117 4.38 7.05 0.56
CA PHE A 117 5.58 6.79 1.35
C PHE A 117 5.89 5.30 1.48
N LEU A 118 4.87 4.46 1.70
CA LEU A 118 5.05 3.01 1.73
C LEU A 118 5.61 2.48 0.42
N THR A 119 5.05 2.93 -0.70
CA THR A 119 5.50 2.51 -2.03
C THR A 119 6.95 2.93 -2.27
N LEU A 120 7.31 4.18 -1.95
CA LEU A 120 8.69 4.65 -2.06
C LEU A 120 9.63 3.85 -1.17
N ALA A 121 9.22 3.55 0.06
CA ALA A 121 10.05 2.76 0.97
C ALA A 121 10.36 1.38 0.40
N HIS A 122 9.39 0.74 -0.26
CA HIS A 122 9.61 -0.55 -0.91
C HIS A 122 10.46 -0.43 -2.18
N LEU A 123 10.28 0.63 -2.96
CA LEU A 123 11.10 0.89 -4.15
C LEU A 123 12.57 1.11 -3.78
N LEU A 124 12.84 1.79 -2.67
CA LEU A 124 14.18 2.07 -2.20
C LEU A 124 14.89 0.85 -1.59
N ARG A 125 14.18 -0.26 -1.39
CA ARG A 125 14.83 -1.53 -1.02
C ARG A 125 15.56 -2.16 -2.21
N GLY A 126 15.14 -1.83 -3.44
CA GLY A 126 15.81 -2.25 -4.64
C GLY A 126 16.93 -1.29 -5.01
N GLU A 127 17.82 -1.72 -5.89
CA GLU A 127 18.93 -0.90 -6.40
C GLU A 127 18.44 0.11 -7.45
N ARG A 128 17.42 0.89 -7.12
CA ARG A 128 16.92 1.92 -8.04
C ARG A 128 17.48 3.27 -7.65
N GLU A 129 18.23 3.84 -8.55
CA GLU A 129 18.72 5.20 -8.39
C GLU A 129 17.62 6.20 -8.76
N MET A 130 17.40 7.15 -7.85
CA MET A 130 16.54 8.29 -8.11
C MET A 130 17.41 9.50 -8.43
N GLY A 131 17.00 10.30 -9.40
CA GLY A 131 17.72 11.53 -9.74
C GLY A 131 17.77 12.50 -8.54
N PRO A 132 18.83 13.33 -8.42
CA PRO A 132 19.01 14.21 -7.26
C PRO A 132 17.82 15.15 -6.99
N ARG A 133 17.14 15.59 -8.04
CA ARG A 133 15.99 16.46 -7.94
C ARG A 133 14.81 15.75 -7.26
N TYR A 134 14.58 14.49 -7.63
CA TYR A 134 13.51 13.68 -7.01
C TYR A 134 13.84 13.37 -5.55
N VAL A 135 15.11 13.04 -5.27
CA VAL A 135 15.55 12.77 -3.89
C VAL A 135 15.30 13.97 -3.00
N GLN A 136 15.62 15.18 -3.46
CA GLN A 136 15.42 16.40 -2.66
C GLN A 136 13.94 16.63 -2.37
N GLU A 137 13.10 16.48 -3.38
CA GLU A 137 11.66 16.68 -3.20
C GLU A 137 11.05 15.62 -2.28
N VAL A 138 11.47 14.36 -2.41
CA VAL A 138 11.04 13.29 -1.49
C VAL A 138 11.46 13.62 -0.06
N LYS A 139 12.69 14.10 0.15
CA LYS A 139 13.16 14.51 1.47
C LYS A 139 12.31 15.65 2.05
N ASP A 140 12.00 16.65 1.25
CA ASP A 140 11.21 17.80 1.69
C ASP A 140 9.78 17.36 2.10
N GLN A 141 9.15 16.52 1.30
CA GLN A 141 7.83 15.99 1.60
C GLN A 141 7.86 15.07 2.83
N ALA A 142 8.89 14.25 2.97
CA ALA A 142 9.02 13.35 4.11
C ALA A 142 9.23 14.14 5.41
N GLU A 143 10.05 15.17 5.40
CA GLU A 143 10.25 16.04 6.56
C GLU A 143 8.97 16.75 6.97
N ALA A 144 8.18 17.22 5.99
CA ALA A 144 6.89 17.81 6.24
C ALA A 144 5.91 16.82 6.88
N ALA A 145 5.89 15.58 6.39
CA ALA A 145 5.04 14.52 6.95
C ALA A 145 5.43 14.15 8.38
N ILE A 146 6.73 14.09 8.68
CA ILE A 146 7.24 13.79 10.02
C ILE A 146 6.80 14.88 11.01
N SER A 147 6.76 16.13 10.58
CA SER A 147 6.32 17.27 11.40
C SER A 147 4.80 17.36 11.51
N GLY A 148 4.07 16.59 10.71
CA GLY A 148 2.62 16.60 10.66
C GLY A 148 1.98 15.79 11.80
N LYS A 149 0.65 15.80 11.82
CA LYS A 149 -0.14 15.14 12.87
C LYS A 149 -0.46 13.69 12.58
N ASP A 150 -0.27 13.23 11.36
CA ASP A 150 -0.58 11.86 10.96
C ASP A 150 0.60 10.95 11.30
N ILE A 151 0.42 10.12 12.34
CA ILE A 151 1.47 9.25 12.86
C ILE A 151 1.90 8.20 11.83
N LEU A 152 0.94 7.63 11.09
CA LEU A 152 1.25 6.60 10.10
C LEU A 152 2.07 7.17 8.94
N CYS A 153 1.69 8.32 8.43
CA CYS A 153 2.47 9.02 7.40
C CYS A 153 3.86 9.38 7.91
N ALA A 154 3.96 9.85 9.15
CA ALA A 154 5.24 10.22 9.75
C ALA A 154 6.18 9.01 9.86
N GLN A 155 5.66 7.85 10.29
CA GLN A 155 6.44 6.62 10.39
C GLN A 155 6.91 6.12 9.02
N ALA A 156 6.03 6.14 8.03
CA ALA A 156 6.37 5.71 6.68
C ALA A 156 7.38 6.67 6.02
N ALA A 157 7.21 7.98 6.24
CA ALA A 157 8.14 9.01 5.77
C ALA A 157 9.52 8.85 6.38
N LYS A 158 9.57 8.54 7.68
CA LYS A 158 10.84 8.28 8.37
C LYS A 158 11.57 7.08 7.77
N ALA A 159 10.84 6.01 7.45
CA ALA A 159 11.43 4.84 6.80
C ALA A 159 12.03 5.21 5.44
N VAL A 160 11.38 6.08 4.69
CA VAL A 160 11.91 6.58 3.40
C VAL A 160 13.21 7.34 3.62
N LEU A 161 13.23 8.28 4.57
CA LEU A 161 14.44 9.06 4.89
C LEU A 161 15.60 8.17 5.32
N ASP A 162 15.34 7.21 6.19
CA ASP A 162 16.37 6.29 6.66
C ASP A 162 17.02 5.51 5.52
N ARG A 163 16.24 5.14 4.52
CA ARG A 163 16.76 4.43 3.34
C ARG A 163 17.53 5.34 2.40
N LEU A 164 17.07 6.57 2.19
CA LEU A 164 17.79 7.55 1.39
C LEU A 164 19.15 7.88 1.99
N ASP A 165 19.22 7.97 3.32
CA ASP A 165 20.48 8.28 4.01
C ASP A 165 21.47 7.13 3.94
N ARG A 166 21.01 5.87 3.90
CA ARG A 166 21.89 4.70 3.71
C ARG A 166 22.55 4.67 2.35
N ASP A 167 21.79 5.06 1.32
CA ASP A 167 22.28 5.05 -0.05
C ASP A 167 23.31 6.15 -0.31
N ASN A 168 23.33 7.19 0.53
CA ASN A 168 24.26 8.31 0.44
C ASN A 168 25.48 8.17 1.39
N GLY A 169 25.50 7.13 2.16
CA GLY A 169 26.61 6.78 3.04
C GLY A 169 27.48 5.69 2.41
#